data_0877f84cf37ac88bcfbb58da402bcc98
#
_entry.id   0877f84cf37ac88bcfbb58da402bcc98
#
_cell.length_a   1.000
_cell.length_b   1.000
_cell.length_c   1.000
_cell.angle_alpha   90.00
_cell.angle_beta   90.00
_cell.angle_gamma   90.00
#
_symmetry.space_group_name_H-M   'P 1'
#
loop_
_entity.id
_entity.type
_entity.pdbx_description
1 polymer ?
#
loop_
_entity_poly.entity_id
_entity_poly.type
_entity_poly.pdbx_seq_one_letter_code
_entity_poly.pdbx_strand_id
1 'polypeptide(L)'
;MPRRGPRVVQLAQAAGGGQADGTSAAHLARPGFDPKSALRQIYRKGRIVVAVALLFGGMLYGTYPPFRDTVDSRARSLKARVTGAVAHDLSPIHAVNVTANASQHGHPALNAADELLDTYWLAPWSTSAEPALTFKFAHRVTLMKIILHSGASTAYVRDGRPSQLRLTYSNGESFTIVPKDTSQEQEFSIRHAELVSSVRIQVGAVYPGSSGSTVAVSEIELFGFTT
;
A
#
# COMPACT_ATOMS: atom_id res chain seq x y z
N MET A 1 -6.05 -64.70 -42.59
CA MET A 1 -6.81 -64.55 -43.86
C MET A 1 -6.93 -63.10 -44.18
N PRO A 2 -7.06 -62.71 -45.41
CA PRO A 2 -5.94 -62.08 -46.13
C PRO A 2 -6.30 -60.68 -46.75
N ARG A 3 -5.23 -60.00 -47.22
CA ARG A 3 -5.10 -59.28 -48.49
C ARG A 3 -5.76 -57.86 -48.55
N ARG A 4 -5.23 -56.84 -49.16
CA ARG A 4 -4.20 -56.62 -50.21
C ARG A 4 -3.89 -55.13 -50.26
N GLY A 5 -2.66 -54.74 -50.44
CA GLY A 5 -2.30 -53.49 -51.09
C GLY A 5 -2.44 -53.64 -52.63
N PRO A 6 -1.72 -52.93 -53.44
CA PRO A 6 -1.23 -51.55 -53.53
C PRO A 6 -1.69 -50.85 -54.85
N ARG A 7 -1.34 -49.65 -55.18
CA ARG A 7 -0.90 -49.28 -56.55
C ARG A 7 -0.28 -47.87 -56.68
N VAL A 8 0.94 -47.95 -57.05
CA VAL A 8 1.71 -46.93 -57.76
C VAL A 8 1.16 -46.70 -59.15
N VAL A 9 1.07 -45.49 -59.64
CA VAL A 9 1.10 -45.13 -61.06
C VAL A 9 2.02 -43.95 -61.26
N GLN A 10 3.15 -44.26 -61.86
CA GLN A 10 4.02 -43.31 -62.56
C GLN A 10 3.51 -43.26 -64.01
N LEU A 11 3.63 -42.10 -64.65
CA LEU A 11 3.80 -41.92 -66.12
C LEU A 11 3.99 -40.41 -66.34
N ALA A 12 5.10 -39.94 -66.69
CA ALA A 12 5.89 -39.97 -67.94
C ALA A 12 5.65 -38.68 -68.75
N GLN A 13 6.69 -37.94 -68.79
CA GLN A 13 7.31 -37.15 -69.86
C GLN A 13 6.53 -36.86 -71.14
N ALA A 14 6.48 -35.52 -71.49
CA ALA A 14 6.69 -35.16 -72.89
C ALA A 14 7.26 -33.71 -72.97
N ALA A 15 8.27 -33.63 -73.77
CA ALA A 15 9.04 -32.44 -74.14
C ALA A 15 8.28 -31.58 -75.15
N GLY A 16 8.54 -30.25 -75.17
CA GLY A 16 8.10 -29.34 -76.22
C GLY A 16 8.67 -27.97 -75.98
N GLY A 17 9.66 -27.60 -76.77
CA GLY A 17 10.31 -26.30 -76.72
C GLY A 17 9.49 -25.16 -77.32
N GLY A 18 9.81 -23.98 -77.02
CA GLY A 18 9.29 -22.76 -77.54
C GLY A 18 9.94 -21.54 -76.93
N GLN A 19 10.89 -21.01 -77.65
CA GLN A 19 11.66 -19.80 -77.36
C GLN A 19 10.83 -18.62 -77.88
N ALA A 20 10.59 -17.58 -77.09
CA ALA A 20 10.39 -16.20 -77.54
C ALA A 20 10.33 -15.20 -76.37
N ASP A 21 11.28 -14.33 -76.40
CA ASP A 21 11.32 -12.90 -76.14
C ASP A 21 10.55 -12.26 -74.92
N GLY A 22 11.31 -11.72 -74.08
CA GLY A 22 11.42 -10.31 -73.69
C GLY A 22 10.16 -9.63 -73.16
N THR A 23 10.12 -9.50 -71.82
CA THR A 23 9.74 -8.22 -71.23
C THR A 23 10.22 -8.17 -69.77
N SER A 24 11.08 -7.19 -69.50
CA SER A 24 11.51 -6.79 -68.15
C SER A 24 10.32 -6.47 -67.28
N ALA A 25 9.94 -7.35 -66.38
CA ALA A 25 9.10 -6.97 -65.24
C ALA A 25 10.05 -6.61 -64.08
N ALA A 26 10.14 -5.34 -63.85
CA ALA A 26 10.82 -4.80 -62.68
C ALA A 26 10.22 -5.41 -61.40
N HIS A 27 10.98 -6.31 -60.79
CA HIS A 27 10.70 -6.79 -59.44
C HIS A 27 10.77 -5.58 -58.46
N LEU A 28 9.62 -4.96 -58.16
CA LEU A 28 9.48 -4.12 -56.98
C LEU A 28 9.74 -5.01 -55.75
N ALA A 29 11.00 -5.07 -55.34
CA ALA A 29 11.38 -5.62 -54.06
C ALA A 29 10.62 -4.82 -52.97
N ARG A 30 9.58 -5.39 -52.43
CA ARG A 30 8.95 -4.91 -51.19
C ARG A 30 10.04 -4.89 -50.12
N PRO A 31 10.30 -3.75 -49.44
CA PRO A 31 11.25 -3.75 -48.33
C PRO A 31 10.69 -4.73 -47.28
N GLY A 32 11.43 -5.80 -47.03
CA GLY A 32 11.13 -6.77 -46.02
C GLY A 32 11.06 -6.08 -44.68
N PHE A 33 9.89 -6.01 -44.10
CA PHE A 33 9.67 -5.50 -42.76
C PHE A 33 10.30 -6.51 -41.78
N ASP A 34 11.53 -6.20 -41.33
CA ASP A 34 12.20 -7.00 -40.31
C ASP A 34 11.75 -6.53 -38.92
N PRO A 35 10.85 -7.29 -38.24
CA PRO A 35 10.28 -6.90 -36.96
C PRO A 35 11.35 -6.75 -35.85
N LYS A 36 12.50 -7.40 -36.00
CA LYS A 36 13.59 -7.34 -35.02
C LYS A 36 14.35 -5.99 -35.08
N SER A 37 14.47 -5.42 -36.26
CA SER A 37 15.13 -4.11 -36.44
C SER A 37 14.22 -2.98 -35.96
N ALA A 38 12.91 -3.06 -36.16
CA ALA A 38 11.93 -2.09 -35.68
C ALA A 38 11.86 -2.09 -34.14
N LEU A 39 11.86 -3.25 -33.49
CA LEU A 39 11.89 -3.39 -32.03
C LEU A 39 13.17 -2.79 -31.41
N ARG A 40 14.34 -3.01 -32.02
CA ARG A 40 15.60 -2.41 -31.56
C ARG A 40 15.59 -0.87 -31.64
N GLN A 41 15.00 -0.33 -32.68
CA GLN A 41 14.93 1.12 -32.89
C GLN A 41 13.96 1.79 -31.92
N ILE A 42 12.82 1.14 -31.61
CA ILE A 42 11.87 1.58 -30.59
C ILE A 42 12.50 1.54 -29.20
N TYR A 43 13.22 0.46 -28.87
CA TYR A 43 13.90 0.31 -27.57
C TYR A 43 15.00 1.35 -27.37
N ARG A 44 15.77 1.67 -28.42
CA ARG A 44 16.83 2.69 -28.36
C ARG A 44 16.29 4.11 -28.20
N LYS A 45 15.20 4.45 -28.91
CA LYS A 45 14.50 5.73 -28.75
C LYS A 45 13.84 5.84 -27.38
N GLY A 46 13.21 4.77 -26.88
CA GLY A 46 12.61 4.71 -25.56
C GLY A 46 13.63 4.96 -24.43
N ARG A 47 14.84 4.39 -24.51
CA ARG A 47 15.91 4.64 -23.52
C ARG A 47 16.32 6.11 -23.47
N ILE A 48 16.41 6.79 -24.61
CA ILE A 48 16.78 8.22 -24.63
C ILE A 48 15.68 9.07 -23.99
N VAL A 49 14.42 8.81 -24.30
CA VAL A 49 13.28 9.53 -23.68
C VAL A 49 13.25 9.33 -22.17
N VAL A 50 13.45 8.09 -21.69
CA VAL A 50 13.52 7.79 -20.25
C VAL A 50 14.72 8.50 -19.60
N ALA A 51 15.90 8.49 -20.22
CA ALA A 51 17.07 9.16 -19.68
C ALA A 51 16.88 10.68 -19.57
N VAL A 52 16.27 11.30 -20.59
CA VAL A 52 15.96 12.73 -20.58
C VAL A 52 14.92 13.06 -19.51
N ALA A 53 13.88 12.24 -19.38
CA ALA A 53 12.85 12.40 -18.34
C ALA A 53 13.42 12.29 -16.93
N LEU A 54 14.37 11.36 -16.70
CA LEU A 54 15.05 11.19 -15.42
C LEU A 54 15.98 12.39 -15.10
N LEU A 55 16.68 12.93 -16.11
CA LEU A 55 17.53 14.11 -15.94
C LEU A 55 16.69 15.36 -15.59
N PHE A 56 15.60 15.61 -16.33
CA PHE A 56 14.70 16.73 -16.03
C PHE A 56 14.00 16.55 -14.70
N GLY A 57 13.52 15.34 -14.38
CA GLY A 57 12.91 15.00 -13.09
C GLY A 57 13.88 15.19 -11.93
N GLY A 58 15.14 14.76 -12.10
CA GLY A 58 16.19 14.96 -11.10
C GLY A 58 16.56 16.43 -10.89
N MET A 59 16.61 17.21 -11.95
CA MET A 59 16.87 18.65 -11.87
C MET A 59 15.73 19.40 -11.16
N LEU A 60 14.46 19.08 -11.50
CA LEU A 60 13.28 19.63 -10.83
C LEU A 60 13.19 19.22 -9.35
N TYR A 61 13.53 17.98 -9.03
CA TYR A 61 13.59 17.49 -7.65
C TYR A 61 14.61 18.24 -6.81
N GLY A 62 15.79 18.58 -7.39
CA GLY A 62 16.84 19.31 -6.70
C GLY A 62 16.58 20.80 -6.52
N THR A 63 15.81 21.44 -7.44
CA THR A 63 15.69 22.90 -7.52
C THR A 63 14.32 23.45 -7.12
N TYR A 64 13.27 22.61 -7.13
CA TYR A 64 11.89 23.07 -6.91
C TYR A 64 11.20 22.32 -5.75
N PRO A 65 11.18 22.92 -4.52
CA PRO A 65 10.62 22.30 -3.32
C PRO A 65 9.19 21.71 -3.48
N PRO A 66 8.21 22.38 -4.11
CA PRO A 66 6.86 21.83 -4.25
C PRO A 66 6.81 20.53 -5.08
N PHE A 67 7.72 20.38 -6.05
CA PHE A 67 7.84 19.16 -6.85
C PHE A 67 8.41 18.01 -6.00
N ARG A 68 9.38 18.31 -5.15
CA ARG A 68 9.98 17.37 -4.20
C ARG A 68 8.94 16.79 -3.25
N ASP A 69 8.12 17.65 -2.63
CA ASP A 69 7.05 17.22 -1.71
C ASP A 69 6.01 16.34 -2.41
N THR A 70 5.67 16.66 -3.66
CA THR A 70 4.74 15.87 -4.47
C THR A 70 5.33 14.52 -4.85
N VAL A 71 6.62 14.44 -5.22
CA VAL A 71 7.30 13.19 -5.54
C VAL A 71 7.45 12.32 -4.30
N ASP A 72 7.85 12.91 -3.17
CA ASP A 72 8.04 12.19 -1.91
C ASP A 72 6.72 11.65 -1.36
N SER A 73 5.62 12.39 -1.48
CA SER A 73 4.29 11.91 -1.09
C SER A 73 3.81 10.75 -1.98
N ARG A 74 4.02 10.86 -3.30
CA ARG A 74 3.69 9.78 -4.25
C ARG A 74 4.60 8.57 -4.09
N ALA A 75 5.88 8.76 -3.83
CA ALA A 75 6.81 7.66 -3.57
C ALA A 75 6.44 6.92 -2.28
N ARG A 76 6.02 7.62 -1.23
CA ARG A 76 5.52 7.02 0.01
C ARG A 76 4.24 6.24 -0.23
N SER A 77 3.29 6.77 -1.00
CA SER A 77 2.04 6.06 -1.33
C SER A 77 2.27 4.86 -2.25
N LEU A 78 3.23 4.93 -3.18
CA LEU A 78 3.64 3.79 -4.01
C LEU A 78 4.37 2.72 -3.20
N LYS A 79 5.26 3.13 -2.29
CA LYS A 79 5.93 2.21 -1.37
C LYS A 79 4.90 1.51 -0.46
N ALA A 80 3.93 2.22 0.06
CA ALA A 80 2.82 1.65 0.83
C ALA A 80 1.99 0.64 0.00
N ARG A 81 1.70 0.96 -1.26
CA ARG A 81 0.99 0.05 -2.18
C ARG A 81 1.81 -1.18 -2.58
N VAL A 82 3.11 -1.03 -2.82
CA VAL A 82 4.00 -2.15 -3.19
C VAL A 82 4.30 -3.03 -1.98
N THR A 83 4.51 -2.47 -0.79
CA THR A 83 4.66 -3.24 0.45
C THR A 83 3.34 -3.93 0.83
N GLY A 84 2.18 -3.31 0.56
CA GLY A 84 0.86 -3.91 0.72
C GLY A 84 0.54 -5.03 -0.29
N ALA A 85 1.12 -4.99 -1.50
CA ALA A 85 0.89 -6.02 -2.53
C ALA A 85 1.70 -7.32 -2.29
N VAL A 86 2.70 -7.28 -1.43
CA VAL A 86 3.49 -8.46 -1.01
C VAL A 86 3.06 -8.99 0.36
N ALA A 87 2.43 -8.15 1.19
CA ALA A 87 1.68 -8.60 2.35
C ALA A 87 0.23 -8.89 1.90
N HIS A 88 -0.25 -10.11 2.09
CA HIS A 88 -1.66 -10.51 1.92
C HIS A 88 -2.59 -9.30 2.11
N ASP A 89 -3.62 -9.14 1.25
CA ASP A 89 -4.61 -8.06 1.29
C ASP A 89 -5.13 -7.86 2.72
N LEU A 90 -4.44 -7.03 3.50
CA LEU A 90 -4.88 -6.66 4.83
C LEU A 90 -6.09 -5.75 4.66
N SER A 91 -7.23 -6.22 5.09
CA SER A 91 -8.46 -5.44 5.09
C SER A 91 -8.54 -4.57 6.35
N PRO A 92 -9.12 -3.37 6.28
CA PRO A 92 -9.47 -2.62 7.48
C PRO A 92 -10.44 -3.42 8.35
N ILE A 93 -10.20 -3.43 9.64
CA ILE A 93 -11.01 -4.11 10.65
C ILE A 93 -11.72 -3.06 11.48
N HIS A 94 -13.00 -2.85 11.20
CA HIS A 94 -13.82 -1.89 11.93
C HIS A 94 -14.36 -2.50 13.22
N ALA A 95 -14.23 -1.73 14.32
CA ALA A 95 -14.83 -2.11 15.60
C ALA A 95 -16.34 -1.82 15.57
N VAL A 96 -17.14 -2.73 16.12
CA VAL A 96 -18.59 -2.48 16.30
C VAL A 96 -18.87 -1.63 17.53
N ASN A 97 -17.90 -1.51 18.43
CA ASN A 97 -18.00 -0.66 19.61
C ASN A 97 -16.60 -0.22 20.05
N VAL A 98 -16.47 1.08 20.34
CA VAL A 98 -15.26 1.67 20.91
C VAL A 98 -15.63 2.37 22.22
N THR A 99 -14.97 1.98 23.29
CA THR A 99 -15.18 2.55 24.64
C THR A 99 -13.85 2.97 25.25
N ALA A 100 -13.90 3.90 26.20
CA ALA A 100 -12.74 4.29 26.99
C ALA A 100 -13.05 4.18 28.49
N ASN A 101 -12.01 3.96 29.30
CA ASN A 101 -12.13 4.05 30.75
C ASN A 101 -12.13 5.52 31.26
N ALA A 102 -11.68 6.45 30.43
CA ALA A 102 -11.72 7.88 30.68
C ALA A 102 -11.84 8.65 29.34
N SER A 103 -12.64 9.71 29.33
CA SER A 103 -12.77 10.66 28.23
C SER A 103 -13.16 12.04 28.78
N GLN A 104 -12.71 13.10 28.14
CA GLN A 104 -13.20 14.45 28.42
C GLN A 104 -14.49 14.74 27.65
N HIS A 105 -15.31 15.60 28.20
CA HIS A 105 -16.55 16.06 27.56
C HIS A 105 -16.27 16.61 26.15
N GLY A 106 -17.05 16.17 25.18
CA GLY A 106 -16.90 16.56 23.77
C GLY A 106 -15.85 15.76 22.98
N HIS A 107 -15.07 14.88 23.65
CA HIS A 107 -14.02 14.07 23.02
C HIS A 107 -14.15 12.58 23.40
N PRO A 108 -15.27 11.91 23.00
CA PRO A 108 -15.53 10.52 23.34
C PRO A 108 -14.55 9.56 22.67
N ALA A 109 -14.54 8.31 23.15
CA ALA A 109 -13.71 7.24 22.61
C ALA A 109 -13.89 7.00 21.10
N LEU A 110 -15.11 7.20 20.61
CA LEU A 110 -15.42 6.98 19.19
C LEU A 110 -14.62 7.88 18.25
N ASN A 111 -14.30 9.09 18.69
CA ASN A 111 -13.49 10.04 17.91
C ASN A 111 -12.05 9.54 17.58
N ALA A 112 -11.61 8.45 18.19
CA ALA A 112 -10.34 7.80 17.84
C ALA A 112 -10.55 6.63 16.86
N ALA A 113 -11.74 6.49 16.26
CA ALA A 113 -12.08 5.38 15.36
C ALA A 113 -13.26 5.76 14.44
N ASP A 114 -13.42 7.03 14.10
CA ASP A 114 -14.51 7.53 13.26
C ASP A 114 -14.04 7.89 11.83
N GLU A 115 -12.78 7.59 11.52
CA GLU A 115 -12.12 7.86 10.23
C GLU A 115 -12.03 9.36 9.89
N LEU A 116 -12.15 10.23 10.93
CA LEU A 116 -12.08 11.68 10.80
C LEU A 116 -10.84 12.21 11.52
N LEU A 117 -9.96 12.88 10.81
CA LEU A 117 -8.73 13.44 11.38
C LEU A 117 -8.93 14.77 12.10
N ASP A 118 -10.09 15.40 11.98
CA ASP A 118 -10.45 16.66 12.64
C ASP A 118 -11.12 16.46 14.00
N THR A 119 -11.53 15.23 14.32
CA THR A 119 -11.97 14.80 15.64
C THR A 119 -10.83 14.12 16.41
N TYR A 120 -10.97 13.96 17.72
CA TYR A 120 -10.01 13.24 18.54
C TYR A 120 -10.62 12.81 19.87
N TRP A 121 -10.18 11.67 20.37
CA TRP A 121 -10.38 11.30 21.76
C TRP A 121 -9.40 12.05 22.65
N LEU A 122 -9.90 12.58 23.78
CA LEU A 122 -9.10 13.26 24.79
C LEU A 122 -9.38 12.67 26.17
N ALA A 123 -8.35 12.34 26.91
CA ALA A 123 -8.47 11.82 28.26
C ALA A 123 -7.46 12.42 29.24
N PRO A 124 -7.78 12.52 30.53
CA PRO A 124 -6.79 12.78 31.57
C PRO A 124 -5.76 11.66 31.59
N TRP A 125 -4.49 12.00 31.77
CA TRP A 125 -3.41 11.03 31.88
C TRP A 125 -2.59 11.28 33.13
N SER A 126 -2.25 10.18 33.83
CA SER A 126 -1.24 10.18 34.91
C SER A 126 -0.65 8.77 35.00
N THR A 127 0.50 8.63 35.64
CA THR A 127 1.14 7.33 35.87
C THR A 127 0.30 6.39 36.76
N SER A 128 -0.63 6.92 37.53
CA SER A 128 -1.55 6.14 38.36
C SER A 128 -2.92 5.88 37.71
N ALA A 129 -3.23 6.59 36.62
CA ALA A 129 -4.50 6.51 35.90
C ALA A 129 -4.26 6.54 34.40
N GLU A 130 -3.75 5.43 33.88
CA GLU A 130 -3.47 5.27 32.44
C GLU A 130 -4.79 5.10 31.68
N PRO A 131 -5.16 6.05 30.81
CA PRO A 131 -6.37 5.92 30.00
C PRO A 131 -6.20 4.87 28.92
N ALA A 132 -7.34 4.23 28.54
CA ALA A 132 -7.32 3.17 27.58
C ALA A 132 -8.59 3.19 26.72
N LEU A 133 -8.43 2.88 25.46
CA LEU A 133 -9.48 2.60 24.48
C LEU A 133 -9.67 1.08 24.38
N THR A 134 -10.92 0.64 24.23
CA THR A 134 -11.25 -0.77 23.98
C THR A 134 -12.08 -0.87 22.72
N PHE A 135 -11.53 -1.57 21.72
CA PHE A 135 -12.17 -1.87 20.44
C PHE A 135 -12.75 -3.28 20.51
N LYS A 136 -14.05 -3.44 20.24
CA LYS A 136 -14.72 -4.73 20.16
C LYS A 136 -15.11 -5.03 18.72
N PHE A 137 -14.92 -6.26 18.28
CA PHE A 137 -15.20 -6.71 16.92
C PHE A 137 -16.46 -7.59 16.88
N ALA A 138 -17.19 -7.56 15.76
CA ALA A 138 -18.37 -8.38 15.53
C ALA A 138 -18.05 -9.89 15.53
N HIS A 139 -16.89 -10.23 14.98
CA HIS A 139 -16.37 -11.59 14.85
C HIS A 139 -14.95 -11.64 15.37
N ARG A 140 -14.40 -12.86 15.51
CA ARG A 140 -12.97 -13.00 15.80
C ARG A 140 -12.16 -12.55 14.59
N VAL A 141 -11.11 -11.80 14.83
CA VAL A 141 -10.21 -11.26 13.82
C VAL A 141 -8.77 -11.58 14.17
N THR A 142 -7.91 -11.61 13.17
CA THR A 142 -6.46 -11.61 13.36
C THR A 142 -5.94 -10.24 12.95
N LEU A 143 -5.43 -9.47 13.92
CA LEU A 143 -4.86 -8.14 13.68
C LEU A 143 -3.39 -8.28 13.34
N MET A 144 -2.95 -7.55 12.31
CA MET A 144 -1.57 -7.58 11.82
C MET A 144 -0.90 -6.21 11.84
N LYS A 145 -1.71 -5.14 11.76
CA LYS A 145 -1.20 -3.79 11.64
C LYS A 145 -2.13 -2.80 12.34
N ILE A 146 -1.54 -1.75 12.89
CA ILE A 146 -2.22 -0.57 13.41
C ILE A 146 -1.63 0.68 12.75
N ILE A 147 -2.49 1.60 12.37
CA ILE A 147 -2.14 2.97 11.97
C ILE A 147 -2.59 3.90 13.08
N LEU A 148 -1.72 4.83 13.45
CA LEU A 148 -1.94 5.78 14.54
C LEU A 148 -1.74 7.21 14.06
N HIS A 149 -2.74 8.05 14.31
CA HIS A 149 -2.62 9.50 14.26
C HIS A 149 -2.62 10.06 15.68
N SER A 150 -1.45 10.47 16.17
CA SER A 150 -1.26 10.96 17.53
C SER A 150 -1.68 12.42 17.68
N GLY A 151 -2.18 12.77 18.86
CA GLY A 151 -2.50 14.15 19.23
C GLY A 151 -3.82 14.64 18.64
N ALA A 152 -4.12 15.93 18.85
CA ALA A 152 -5.23 16.63 18.21
C ALA A 152 -4.74 17.26 16.90
N SER A 153 -5.33 16.95 15.76
CA SER A 153 -4.85 17.39 14.44
C SER A 153 -4.66 18.90 14.30
N THR A 154 -5.60 19.68 14.84
CA THR A 154 -5.59 21.15 14.77
C THR A 154 -4.72 21.82 15.82
N ALA A 155 -4.31 21.10 16.87
CA ALA A 155 -3.54 21.62 17.98
C ALA A 155 -2.58 20.56 18.55
N TYR A 156 -1.76 19.99 17.69
CA TYR A 156 -0.92 18.83 17.97
C TYR A 156 -0.11 18.90 19.27
N VAL A 157 0.50 20.05 19.56
CA VAL A 157 1.35 20.24 20.74
C VAL A 157 0.59 20.68 21.98
N ARG A 158 -0.71 20.95 21.88
CA ARG A 158 -1.53 21.42 23.00
C ARG A 158 -1.71 20.32 24.03
N ASP A 159 -2.15 19.17 23.62
CA ASP A 159 -2.41 18.02 24.47
C ASP A 159 -1.25 17.01 24.42
N GLY A 160 -1.14 16.13 25.39
CA GLY A 160 -0.16 15.05 25.39
C GLY A 160 -0.39 14.10 24.22
N ARG A 161 0.66 13.48 23.73
CA ARG A 161 0.64 12.48 22.65
C ARG A 161 1.19 11.18 23.18
N PRO A 162 0.61 10.03 22.81
CA PRO A 162 1.14 8.73 23.24
C PRO A 162 2.62 8.56 22.85
N SER A 163 3.47 8.23 23.82
CA SER A 163 4.85 7.80 23.57
C SER A 163 5.04 6.31 23.80
N GLN A 164 4.08 5.67 24.51
CA GLN A 164 3.99 4.23 24.66
C GLN A 164 2.53 3.81 24.68
N LEU A 165 2.19 2.81 23.85
CA LEU A 165 0.87 2.17 23.83
C LEU A 165 1.04 0.67 24.09
N ARG A 166 0.29 0.16 25.09
CA ARG A 166 0.19 -1.27 25.37
C ARG A 166 -1.12 -1.79 24.81
N LEU A 167 -1.02 -2.72 23.90
CA LEU A 167 -2.13 -3.46 23.34
C LEU A 167 -2.31 -4.74 24.15
N THR A 168 -3.51 -4.98 24.68
CA THR A 168 -3.87 -6.23 25.35
C THR A 168 -5.06 -6.84 24.62
N TYR A 169 -4.92 -8.07 24.19
CA TYR A 169 -5.90 -8.76 23.37
C TYR A 169 -6.81 -9.67 24.19
N SER A 170 -7.98 -10.02 23.65
CA SER A 170 -8.92 -10.92 24.31
C SER A 170 -8.43 -12.36 24.47
N ASN A 171 -7.32 -12.74 23.80
CA ASN A 171 -6.65 -14.03 24.00
C ASN A 171 -5.66 -14.02 25.18
N GLY A 172 -5.52 -12.89 25.88
CA GLY A 172 -4.62 -12.72 27.02
C GLY A 172 -3.21 -12.25 26.68
N GLU A 173 -2.83 -12.26 25.41
CA GLU A 173 -1.53 -11.79 24.95
C GLU A 173 -1.47 -10.25 24.91
N SER A 174 -0.26 -9.71 24.86
CA SER A 174 -0.05 -8.26 24.76
C SER A 174 1.12 -7.91 23.86
N PHE A 175 1.07 -6.67 23.35
CA PHE A 175 2.11 -6.11 22.51
C PHE A 175 2.29 -4.62 22.86
N THR A 176 3.52 -4.12 22.81
CA THR A 176 3.80 -2.70 23.09
C THR A 176 4.37 -2.03 21.84
N ILE A 177 3.85 -0.86 21.50
CA ILE A 177 4.38 0.01 20.46
C ILE A 177 4.86 1.32 21.07
N VAL A 178 5.86 1.93 20.42
CA VAL A 178 6.50 3.16 20.86
C VAL A 178 6.39 4.18 19.73
N PRO A 179 5.31 4.99 19.70
CA PRO A 179 5.15 6.04 18.70
C PRO A 179 6.23 7.11 18.82
N LYS A 180 6.57 7.72 17.69
CA LYS A 180 7.41 8.92 17.65
C LYS A 180 6.55 10.15 17.91
N ASP A 181 7.16 11.23 18.40
CA ASP A 181 6.49 12.52 18.54
C ASP A 181 6.39 13.21 17.16
N THR A 182 5.34 12.88 16.43
CA THR A 182 5.05 13.43 15.09
C THR A 182 3.55 13.45 14.83
N SER A 183 3.08 14.51 14.16
CA SER A 183 1.70 14.62 13.68
C SER A 183 1.43 13.80 12.42
N GLN A 184 2.45 13.16 11.87
CA GLN A 184 2.29 12.30 10.70
C GLN A 184 1.75 10.94 11.12
N GLU A 185 1.01 10.32 10.21
CA GLU A 185 0.60 8.92 10.30
C GLU A 185 1.79 8.00 10.63
N GLN A 186 1.58 7.08 11.56
CA GLN A 186 2.56 6.08 11.95
C GLN A 186 1.97 4.69 11.83
N GLU A 187 2.64 3.84 11.08
CA GLU A 187 2.27 2.45 10.87
C GLU A 187 3.11 1.52 11.75
N PHE A 188 2.46 0.58 12.44
CA PHE A 188 3.12 -0.44 13.26
C PHE A 188 2.59 -1.83 12.91
N SER A 189 3.50 -2.76 12.65
CA SER A 189 3.15 -4.18 12.62
C SER A 189 2.95 -4.66 14.05
N ILE A 190 1.85 -5.37 14.29
CA ILE A 190 1.51 -5.95 15.59
C ILE A 190 1.58 -7.47 15.53
N ARG A 191 1.71 -8.11 16.70
CA ARG A 191 1.87 -9.57 16.84
C ARG A 191 0.99 -10.09 17.96
N HIS A 192 0.81 -11.41 17.98
CA HIS A 192 0.06 -12.13 19.04
C HIS A 192 -1.43 -11.78 19.11
N ALA A 193 -1.99 -11.23 18.03
CA ALA A 193 -3.39 -10.79 17.95
C ALA A 193 -4.24 -11.72 17.07
N GLU A 194 -3.97 -13.04 17.17
CA GLU A 194 -4.70 -14.05 16.41
C GLU A 194 -6.04 -14.38 17.07
N LEU A 195 -7.09 -14.43 16.27
CA LEU A 195 -8.45 -14.83 16.67
C LEU A 195 -9.01 -14.03 17.86
N VAL A 196 -8.74 -12.75 17.91
CA VAL A 196 -9.18 -11.86 18.99
C VAL A 196 -10.58 -11.29 18.72
N SER A 197 -11.39 -11.11 19.76
CA SER A 197 -12.70 -10.45 19.72
C SER A 197 -12.63 -8.99 20.20
N SER A 198 -11.52 -8.59 20.82
CA SER A 198 -11.28 -7.22 21.24
C SER A 198 -9.80 -6.95 21.45
N VAL A 199 -9.45 -5.66 21.38
CA VAL A 199 -8.15 -5.13 21.80
C VAL A 199 -8.35 -3.94 22.72
N ARG A 200 -7.63 -3.91 23.85
CA ARG A 200 -7.51 -2.77 24.74
C ARG A 200 -6.18 -2.08 24.47
N ILE A 201 -6.21 -0.79 24.14
CA ILE A 201 -5.04 0.03 23.85
C ILE A 201 -4.90 1.03 25.00
N GLN A 202 -3.89 0.84 25.82
CA GLN A 202 -3.62 1.62 27.02
C GLN A 202 -2.44 2.56 26.80
N VAL A 203 -2.58 3.81 27.23
CA VAL A 203 -1.52 4.82 27.13
C VAL A 203 -0.61 4.73 28.35
N GLY A 204 0.54 4.06 28.20
CA GLY A 204 1.49 3.86 29.28
C GLY A 204 2.44 5.04 29.51
N ALA A 205 2.73 5.83 28.47
CA ALA A 205 3.53 7.03 28.56
C ALA A 205 3.12 8.06 27.49
N VAL A 206 3.43 9.34 27.74
CA VAL A 206 3.10 10.45 26.83
C VAL A 206 4.27 11.37 26.60
N TYR A 207 4.34 11.96 25.42
CA TYR A 207 5.04 13.23 25.18
C TYR A 207 4.19 14.35 25.75
N PRO A 208 4.77 15.26 26.57
CA PRO A 208 3.98 16.28 27.25
C PRO A 208 3.36 17.29 26.29
N GLY A 209 2.13 17.69 26.57
CA GLY A 209 1.46 18.83 25.93
C GLY A 209 1.63 20.12 26.72
N SER A 210 1.25 21.26 26.12
CA SER A 210 1.27 22.56 26.79
C SER A 210 0.06 22.79 27.70
N SER A 211 -1.04 22.04 27.54
CA SER A 211 -2.31 22.23 28.28
C SER A 211 -2.48 21.33 29.51
N GLY A 212 -1.41 20.68 29.99
CA GLY A 212 -1.44 19.88 31.21
C GLY A 212 -1.42 18.37 31.01
N SER A 213 -1.94 17.63 32.01
CA SER A 213 -1.87 16.16 32.05
C SER A 213 -3.04 15.52 31.28
N THR A 214 -3.03 15.65 29.97
CA THR A 214 -3.99 15.04 29.05
C THR A 214 -3.27 14.21 28.01
N VAL A 215 -4.02 13.37 27.29
CA VAL A 215 -3.54 12.68 26.09
C VAL A 215 -4.64 12.71 25.03
N ALA A 216 -4.25 13.03 23.81
CA ALA A 216 -5.12 13.05 22.63
C ALA A 216 -4.69 12.03 21.59
N VAL A 217 -5.68 11.42 20.92
CA VAL A 217 -5.50 10.53 19.75
C VAL A 217 -6.57 10.89 18.74
N SER A 218 -6.16 11.27 17.52
CA SER A 218 -7.11 11.59 16.44
C SER A 218 -7.66 10.33 15.81
N GLU A 219 -6.82 9.32 15.52
CA GLU A 219 -7.32 8.12 14.82
C GLU A 219 -6.47 6.89 15.12
N ILE A 220 -7.14 5.75 15.22
CA ILE A 220 -6.55 4.42 15.30
C ILE A 220 -7.26 3.52 14.31
N GLU A 221 -6.57 3.15 13.26
CA GLU A 221 -7.05 2.18 12.28
C GLU A 221 -6.40 0.82 12.50
N LEU A 222 -7.19 -0.23 12.43
CA LEU A 222 -6.77 -1.61 12.63
C LEU A 222 -6.90 -2.38 11.31
N PHE A 223 -5.89 -3.20 10.98
CA PHE A 223 -5.86 -3.99 9.75
C PHE A 223 -5.53 -5.44 10.06
N GLY A 224 -6.18 -6.34 9.30
CA GLY A 224 -5.99 -7.76 9.50
C GLY A 224 -6.93 -8.61 8.63
N PHE A 225 -7.35 -9.75 9.19
CA PHE A 225 -8.22 -10.71 8.52
C PHE A 225 -9.41 -11.04 9.42
N THR A 226 -10.60 -11.14 8.83
CA THR A 226 -11.76 -11.77 9.43
C THR A 226 -11.72 -13.28 9.18
N THR A 227 -12.02 -14.07 10.18
CA THR A 227 -12.11 -15.54 10.09
C THR A 227 -13.54 -16.00 9.87
#